data_4298b296adce9bf4839af19bc0596d94
#
_entry.id   4298b296adce9bf4839af19bc0596d94
#
_cell.length_a   1.000
_cell.length_b   1.000
_cell.length_c   1.000
_cell.angle_alpha   90.00
_cell.angle_beta   90.00
_cell.angle_gamma   90.00
#
_symmetry.space_group_name_H-M   'P 1'
#
loop_
_entity.id
_entity.type
_entity.pdbx_description
1 polymer ?
#
loop_
_entity_poly.entity_id
_entity_poly.type
_entity_poly.pdbx_seq_one_letter_code
_entity_poly.pdbx_strand_id
1 'polypeptide(L)'
;FELLKEIGKYPHAVILKRGFIATIKEWICAATYIGVEKVIFCERGIRTGVDAMRFTLDLNGMLVMKHDHKHPVVVDISHSPGRRDMVLPLGYAAMAAGADGIIVETHYNPDEELVDRAQTIDLQSFDGLVKKSEQIYNLLHK
;
A
#
# COMPACT_ATOMS: atom_id res chain seq x y z
N PHE A 1 7.43 11.20 15.98
CA PHE A 1 8.30 11.99 15.08
C PHE A 1 9.78 11.71 15.28
N GLU A 2 10.23 11.40 16.50
CA GLU A 2 11.66 11.13 16.77
C GLU A 2 12.21 9.96 15.93
N LEU A 3 11.44 8.88 15.77
CA LEU A 3 11.80 7.77 14.90
C LEU A 3 11.98 8.22 13.44
N LEU A 4 11.08 9.07 12.92
CA LEU A 4 11.16 9.57 11.54
C LEU A 4 12.41 10.44 11.33
N LYS A 5 12.74 11.30 12.30
CA LYS A 5 13.99 12.09 12.27
C LYS A 5 15.22 11.19 12.32
N GLU A 6 15.21 10.15 13.12
CA GLU A 6 16.32 9.21 13.19
C GLU A 6 16.51 8.48 11.86
N ILE A 7 15.43 7.94 11.26
CA ILE A 7 15.44 7.31 9.95
C ILE A 7 15.99 8.26 8.88
N GLY A 8 15.62 9.54 8.93
CA GLY A 8 16.07 10.55 7.98
C GLY A 8 17.58 10.77 7.92
N LYS A 9 18.32 10.38 8.96
CA LYS A 9 19.80 10.47 8.99
C LYS A 9 20.48 9.44 8.07
N TYR A 10 19.75 8.39 7.65
CA TYR A 10 20.31 7.32 6.82
C TYR A 10 20.05 7.57 5.32
N PRO A 11 20.95 7.11 4.43
CA PRO A 11 20.87 7.39 2.99
C PRO A 11 19.93 6.43 2.22
N HIS A 12 19.02 5.75 2.90
CA HIS A 12 18.16 4.74 2.30
C HIS A 12 16.80 5.31 1.89
N ALA A 13 16.21 4.74 0.84
CA ALA A 13 14.81 4.95 0.53
C ALA A 13 13.91 4.36 1.64
N VAL A 14 12.80 5.03 1.93
CA VAL A 14 11.88 4.68 3.01
C VAL A 14 10.47 4.53 2.49
N ILE A 15 9.84 3.41 2.76
CA ILE A 15 8.41 3.25 2.53
C ILE A 15 7.66 3.77 3.77
N LEU A 16 6.96 4.88 3.61
CA LEU A 16 6.18 5.50 4.69
C LEU A 16 4.70 5.15 4.57
N LYS A 17 4.24 4.25 5.43
CA LYS A 17 2.82 3.89 5.52
C LYS A 17 1.98 5.02 6.11
N ARG A 18 0.81 5.28 5.52
CA ARG A 18 -0.15 6.28 6.00
C ARG A 18 -0.71 5.88 7.37
N GLY A 19 -0.87 6.84 8.26
CA GLY A 19 -1.59 6.64 9.54
C GLY A 19 -3.08 6.40 9.32
N PHE A 20 -3.71 5.60 10.17
CA PHE A 20 -5.11 5.14 10.01
C PHE A 20 -6.16 6.25 9.92
N ILE A 21 -5.88 7.43 10.45
CA ILE A 21 -6.76 8.60 10.41
C ILE A 21 -6.02 9.83 9.85
N ALA A 22 -4.82 9.64 9.31
CA ALA A 22 -4.02 10.74 8.81
C ALA A 22 -4.63 11.33 7.52
N THR A 23 -4.77 12.63 7.49
CA THR A 23 -5.05 13.37 6.26
C THR A 23 -3.84 13.29 5.32
N ILE A 24 -4.04 13.58 4.04
CA ILE A 24 -2.94 13.67 3.06
C ILE A 24 -1.88 14.67 3.51
N LYS A 25 -2.30 15.81 4.02
CA LYS A 25 -1.39 16.86 4.51
C LYS A 25 -0.51 16.38 5.68
N GLU A 26 -1.10 15.69 6.64
CA GLU A 26 -0.35 15.12 7.78
C GLU A 26 0.62 14.04 7.35
N TRP A 27 0.23 13.22 6.36
CA TRP A 27 1.10 12.19 5.81
C TRP A 27 2.31 12.78 5.09
N ILE A 28 2.12 13.83 4.27
CA ILE A 28 3.23 14.58 3.65
C ILE A 28 4.09 15.27 4.71
N CYS A 29 3.47 15.90 5.73
CA CYS A 29 4.22 16.50 6.84
C CYS A 29 5.08 15.46 7.59
N ALA A 30 4.59 14.23 7.76
CA ALA A 30 5.39 13.16 8.37
C ALA A 30 6.63 12.83 7.53
N ALA A 31 6.51 12.83 6.20
CA ALA A 31 7.63 12.59 5.28
C ALA A 31 8.73 13.66 5.36
N THR A 32 8.39 14.91 5.72
CA THR A 32 9.40 15.97 5.84
C THR A 32 10.44 15.72 6.93
N TYR A 33 10.11 14.93 7.97
CA TYR A 33 11.07 14.52 8.99
C TYR A 33 12.10 13.51 8.51
N ILE A 34 11.79 12.79 7.43
CA ILE A 34 12.70 11.79 6.80
C ILE A 34 13.54 12.45 5.70
N GLY A 35 12.97 13.40 4.98
CA GLY A 35 13.37 13.92 3.69
C GLY A 35 12.47 13.34 2.60
N VAL A 36 11.58 14.18 2.07
CA VAL A 36 10.49 13.76 1.17
C VAL A 36 11.02 13.03 -0.08
N GLU A 37 12.18 13.43 -0.57
CA GLU A 37 12.86 12.87 -1.74
C GLU A 37 13.28 11.41 -1.55
N LYS A 38 13.37 10.93 -0.31
CA LYS A 38 13.68 9.54 0.03
C LYS A 38 12.43 8.67 0.22
N VAL A 39 11.25 9.29 0.22
CA VAL A 39 10.03 8.61 0.64
C VAL A 39 9.24 8.06 -0.54
N ILE A 40 8.93 6.77 -0.48
CA ILE A 40 7.87 6.13 -1.24
C ILE A 40 6.67 6.05 -0.31
N PHE A 41 5.58 6.72 -0.68
CA PHE A 41 4.37 6.72 0.13
C PHE A 41 3.63 5.38 -0.02
N CYS A 42 3.06 4.85 1.07
CA CYS A 42 2.31 3.61 1.06
C CYS A 42 0.89 3.83 1.61
N GLU A 43 -0.11 3.81 0.72
CA GLU A 43 -1.51 3.76 1.14
C GLU A 43 -1.81 2.36 1.69
N ARG A 44 -2.31 2.28 2.93
CA ARG A 44 -2.54 1.03 3.65
C ARG A 44 -3.93 0.87 4.26
N GLY A 45 -4.84 1.74 3.85
CA GLY A 45 -6.19 1.83 4.38
C GLY A 45 -6.34 2.78 5.56
N ILE A 46 -7.46 3.42 5.59
CA ILE A 46 -7.85 4.39 6.61
C ILE A 46 -9.09 3.90 7.37
N ARG A 47 -9.26 4.40 8.58
CA ARG A 47 -10.46 4.11 9.37
C ARG A 47 -11.64 4.90 8.83
N THR A 48 -12.72 4.19 8.53
CA THR A 48 -13.98 4.74 8.06
C THR A 48 -15.14 4.12 8.85
N GLY A 49 -16.37 4.46 8.50
CA GLY A 49 -17.58 3.85 9.05
C GLY A 49 -17.91 2.46 8.49
N VAL A 50 -17.09 1.89 7.62
CA VAL A 50 -17.28 0.53 7.10
C VAL A 50 -16.69 -0.47 8.09
N ASP A 51 -17.52 -1.36 8.62
CA ASP A 51 -17.17 -2.35 9.65
C ASP A 51 -16.94 -3.77 9.10
N ALA A 52 -17.25 -3.99 7.82
CA ALA A 52 -17.07 -5.28 7.14
C ALA A 52 -15.61 -5.65 6.82
N MET A 53 -14.68 -4.72 7.02
CA MET A 53 -13.24 -4.88 6.79
C MET A 53 -12.42 -4.12 7.84
N ARG A 54 -11.13 -4.44 7.92
CA ARG A 54 -10.23 -3.82 8.90
C ARG A 54 -10.07 -2.31 8.68
N PHE A 55 -9.79 -1.92 7.42
CA PHE A 55 -9.64 -0.54 6.97
C PHE A 55 -10.14 -0.40 5.53
N THR A 56 -10.58 0.78 5.16
CA THR A 56 -10.97 1.10 3.78
C THR A 56 -9.73 1.54 3.00
N LEU A 57 -9.43 0.85 1.89
CA LEU A 57 -8.36 1.26 0.97
C LEU A 57 -8.76 2.56 0.27
N ASP A 58 -7.99 3.64 0.48
CA ASP A 58 -8.27 4.96 -0.07
C ASP A 58 -7.51 5.19 -1.38
N LEU A 59 -8.04 4.62 -2.48
CA LEU A 59 -7.47 4.85 -3.81
C LEU A 59 -7.60 6.32 -4.26
N ASN A 60 -8.60 7.06 -3.75
CA ASN A 60 -8.69 8.50 -4.03
C ASN A 60 -7.52 9.25 -3.42
N GLY A 61 -7.17 8.96 -2.16
CA GLY A 61 -6.00 9.53 -1.51
C GLY A 61 -4.69 9.19 -2.23
N MET A 62 -4.56 7.96 -2.73
CA MET A 62 -3.43 7.57 -3.59
C MET A 62 -3.36 8.44 -4.86
N LEU A 63 -4.48 8.63 -5.55
CA LEU A 63 -4.54 9.44 -6.76
C LEU A 63 -4.18 10.91 -6.49
N VAL A 64 -4.66 11.50 -5.40
CA VAL A 64 -4.28 12.86 -4.97
C VAL A 64 -2.77 12.96 -4.77
N MET A 65 -2.15 11.99 -4.08
CA MET A 65 -0.69 11.97 -3.89
C MET A 65 0.07 11.93 -5.22
N LYS A 66 -0.42 11.16 -6.18
CA LYS A 66 0.23 11.04 -7.51
C LYS A 66 -0.02 12.26 -8.40
N HIS A 67 -1.26 12.73 -8.48
CA HIS A 67 -1.62 13.79 -9.44
C HIS A 67 -1.29 15.20 -8.94
N ASP A 68 -1.57 15.50 -7.68
CA ASP A 68 -1.40 16.84 -7.15
C ASP A 68 0.00 17.03 -6.55
N HIS A 69 0.50 16.01 -5.84
CA HIS A 69 1.79 16.11 -5.13
C HIS A 69 2.97 15.45 -5.87
N LYS A 70 2.71 14.69 -6.96
CA LYS A 70 3.75 14.07 -7.81
C LYS A 70 4.69 13.12 -7.06
N HIS A 71 4.17 12.42 -6.06
CA HIS A 71 4.93 11.45 -5.29
C HIS A 71 4.67 10.02 -5.76
N PRO A 72 5.67 9.13 -5.71
CA PRO A 72 5.47 7.69 -5.94
C PRO A 72 4.65 7.09 -4.80
N VAL A 73 3.63 6.31 -5.13
CA VAL A 73 2.73 5.68 -4.16
C VAL A 73 2.58 4.19 -4.45
N VAL A 74 2.94 3.38 -3.48
CA VAL A 74 2.61 1.95 -3.43
C VAL A 74 1.37 1.71 -2.57
N VAL A 75 0.71 0.58 -2.76
CA VAL A 75 -0.54 0.25 -2.06
C VAL A 75 -0.40 -1.07 -1.32
N ASP A 76 -0.67 -1.06 -0.03
CA ASP A 76 -0.71 -2.26 0.81
C ASP A 76 -2.11 -2.88 0.76
N ILE A 77 -2.23 -3.92 -0.03
CA ILE A 77 -3.49 -4.61 -0.30
C ILE A 77 -3.84 -5.70 0.71
N SER A 78 -2.91 -6.05 1.60
CA SER A 78 -3.14 -7.04 2.66
C SER A 78 -3.70 -6.41 3.93
N HIS A 79 -3.05 -5.36 4.42
CA HIS A 79 -3.43 -4.75 5.71
C HIS A 79 -4.67 -3.86 5.63
N SER A 80 -5.05 -3.39 4.43
CA SER A 80 -6.27 -2.58 4.29
C SER A 80 -7.53 -3.42 4.52
N PRO A 81 -7.81 -4.52 3.80
CA PRO A 81 -9.04 -5.27 4.01
C PRO A 81 -8.96 -6.18 5.26
N GLY A 82 -7.78 -6.71 5.59
CA GLY A 82 -7.61 -7.73 6.62
C GLY A 82 -8.34 -9.04 6.28
N ARG A 83 -8.59 -9.28 4.98
CA ARG A 83 -9.34 -10.44 4.44
C ARG A 83 -8.70 -10.94 3.16
N ARG A 84 -8.36 -12.24 3.11
CA ARG A 84 -7.67 -12.89 1.98
C ARG A 84 -8.44 -12.79 0.66
N ASP A 85 -9.76 -12.94 0.70
CA ASP A 85 -10.63 -12.89 -0.48
C ASP A 85 -10.65 -11.52 -1.18
N MET A 86 -10.27 -10.46 -0.48
CA MET A 86 -10.21 -9.10 -1.01
C MET A 86 -8.83 -8.70 -1.55
N VAL A 87 -7.78 -9.44 -1.23
CA VAL A 87 -6.39 -9.06 -1.56
C VAL A 87 -6.19 -8.93 -3.08
N LEU A 88 -6.54 -9.96 -3.85
CA LEU A 88 -6.35 -9.93 -5.30
C LEU A 88 -7.22 -8.85 -5.99
N PRO A 89 -8.55 -8.77 -5.73
CA PRO A 89 -9.38 -7.72 -6.33
C PRO A 89 -8.86 -6.30 -6.04
N LEU A 90 -8.42 -6.04 -4.81
CA LEU A 90 -7.86 -4.73 -4.43
C LEU A 90 -6.51 -4.47 -5.10
N GLY A 91 -5.67 -5.49 -5.27
CA GLY A 91 -4.42 -5.39 -6.02
C GLY A 91 -4.66 -4.97 -7.47
N TYR A 92 -5.60 -5.63 -8.16
CA TYR A 92 -5.97 -5.27 -9.53
C TYR A 92 -6.54 -3.86 -9.62
N ALA A 93 -7.41 -3.47 -8.68
CA ALA A 93 -7.98 -2.13 -8.61
C ALA A 93 -6.90 -1.05 -8.37
N ALA A 94 -5.94 -1.31 -7.48
CA ALA A 94 -4.82 -0.41 -7.21
C ALA A 94 -3.95 -0.19 -8.45
N MET A 95 -3.60 -1.28 -9.15
CA MET A 95 -2.82 -1.20 -10.39
C MET A 95 -3.59 -0.49 -11.50
N ALA A 96 -4.89 -0.77 -11.65
CA ALA A 96 -5.75 -0.10 -12.63
C ALA A 96 -5.93 1.39 -12.33
N ALA A 97 -5.93 1.77 -11.07
CA ALA A 97 -5.92 3.18 -10.64
C ALA A 97 -4.55 3.86 -10.81
N GLY A 98 -3.51 3.13 -11.22
CA GLY A 98 -2.17 3.67 -11.49
C GLY A 98 -1.23 3.72 -10.30
N ALA A 99 -1.36 2.81 -9.32
CA ALA A 99 -0.35 2.63 -8.27
C ALA A 99 1.02 2.31 -8.87
N ASP A 100 2.10 2.81 -8.27
CA ASP A 100 3.47 2.54 -8.71
C ASP A 100 3.95 1.14 -8.27
N GLY A 101 3.23 0.52 -7.37
CA GLY A 101 3.48 -0.85 -6.91
C GLY A 101 2.50 -1.26 -5.83
N ILE A 102 2.59 -2.51 -5.43
CA ILE A 102 1.78 -3.09 -4.36
C ILE A 102 2.66 -3.77 -3.31
N ILE A 103 2.18 -3.76 -2.07
CA ILE A 103 2.74 -4.54 -0.97
C ILE A 103 1.71 -5.60 -0.61
N VAL A 104 2.15 -6.85 -0.51
CA VAL A 104 1.28 -7.99 -0.20
C VAL A 104 2.00 -8.98 0.71
N GLU A 105 1.27 -9.56 1.64
CA GLU A 105 1.74 -10.66 2.48
C GLU A 105 1.50 -12.00 1.80
N THR A 106 2.53 -12.81 1.74
CA THR A 106 2.47 -14.13 1.13
C THR A 106 3.23 -15.16 1.96
N HIS A 107 2.69 -16.38 2.01
CA HIS A 107 3.28 -17.52 2.70
C HIS A 107 3.04 -18.81 1.91
N TYR A 108 3.97 -19.77 1.97
CA TYR A 108 3.83 -21.05 1.27
C TYR A 108 2.61 -21.85 1.76
N ASN A 109 2.21 -21.70 3.02
CA ASN A 109 0.99 -22.23 3.60
C ASN A 109 0.30 -21.18 4.47
N PRO A 110 -0.58 -20.32 3.92
CA PRO A 110 -1.19 -19.21 4.63
C PRO A 110 -1.94 -19.59 5.90
N ASP A 111 -2.42 -20.83 6.00
CA ASP A 111 -3.16 -21.29 7.17
C ASP A 111 -2.25 -21.64 8.37
N GLU A 112 -0.94 -21.74 8.14
CA GLU A 112 0.09 -21.89 9.17
C GLU A 112 0.80 -20.59 9.52
N GLU A 113 0.46 -19.48 8.83
CA GLU A 113 1.05 -18.17 9.12
C GLU A 113 0.76 -17.75 10.57
N LEU A 114 1.80 -17.30 11.26
CA LEU A 114 1.71 -16.90 12.68
C LEU A 114 1.13 -15.52 12.87
N VAL A 115 1.35 -14.63 11.89
CA VAL A 115 0.93 -13.22 11.94
C VAL A 115 0.12 -12.92 10.68
N ASP A 116 -0.98 -12.19 10.85
CA ASP A 116 -1.79 -11.68 9.71
C ASP A 116 -2.36 -12.77 8.76
N ARG A 117 -2.53 -14.00 9.27
CA ARG A 117 -3.07 -15.18 8.55
C ARG A 117 -4.32 -14.87 7.72
N ALA A 118 -5.22 -14.03 8.25
CA ALA A 118 -6.51 -13.75 7.62
C ALA A 118 -6.40 -13.07 6.24
N GLN A 119 -5.29 -12.36 5.98
CA GLN A 119 -5.05 -11.63 4.74
C GLN A 119 -3.88 -12.18 3.90
N THR A 120 -3.10 -13.10 4.43
CA THR A 120 -1.95 -13.69 3.72
C THR A 120 -2.43 -14.58 2.57
N ILE A 121 -1.84 -14.43 1.39
CA ILE A 121 -2.11 -15.25 0.21
C ILE A 121 -1.03 -16.31 0.01
N ASP A 122 -1.34 -17.36 -0.74
CA ASP A 122 -0.36 -18.38 -1.14
C ASP A 122 0.50 -17.93 -2.33
N LEU A 123 1.57 -18.68 -2.60
CA LEU A 123 2.53 -18.38 -3.67
C LEU A 123 1.91 -18.48 -5.07
N GLN A 124 0.91 -19.33 -5.27
CA GLN A 124 0.21 -19.45 -6.55
C GLN A 124 -0.66 -18.21 -6.81
N SER A 125 -1.38 -17.76 -5.81
CA SER A 125 -2.15 -16.52 -5.85
C SER A 125 -1.24 -15.30 -6.08
N PHE A 126 -0.05 -15.28 -5.44
CA PHE A 126 0.95 -14.23 -5.66
C PHE A 126 1.46 -14.21 -7.11
N ASP A 127 1.81 -15.35 -7.69
CA ASP A 127 2.23 -15.45 -9.10
C ASP A 127 1.11 -14.94 -10.04
N GLY A 128 -0.13 -15.33 -9.78
CA GLY A 128 -1.29 -14.84 -10.53
C GLY A 128 -1.50 -13.33 -10.39
N LEU A 129 -1.28 -12.78 -9.18
CA LEU A 129 -1.36 -11.35 -8.92
C LEU A 129 -0.31 -10.58 -9.73
N VAL A 130 0.95 -11.03 -9.72
CA VAL A 130 2.05 -10.40 -10.48
C VAL A 130 1.73 -10.37 -11.98
N LYS A 131 1.42 -11.53 -12.57
CA LYS A 131 1.12 -11.66 -14.00
C LYS A 131 -0.03 -10.74 -14.44
N LYS A 132 -1.09 -10.67 -13.64
CA LYS A 132 -2.26 -9.84 -13.96
C LYS A 132 -1.97 -8.35 -13.75
N SER A 133 -1.19 -8.01 -12.74
CA SER A 133 -0.73 -6.64 -12.50
C SER A 133 0.12 -6.12 -13.66
N GLU A 134 1.03 -6.93 -14.20
CA GLU A 134 1.82 -6.60 -15.40
C GLU A 134 0.94 -6.38 -16.62
N GLN A 135 -0.09 -7.21 -16.83
CA GLN A 135 -1.05 -7.02 -17.93
C GLN A 135 -1.80 -5.70 -17.80
N ILE A 136 -2.27 -5.35 -16.61
CA ILE A 136 -2.95 -4.08 -16.33
C ILE A 136 -1.99 -2.90 -16.57
N TYR A 137 -0.77 -2.97 -16.05
CA TYR A 137 0.24 -1.94 -16.27
C TYR A 137 0.50 -1.70 -17.76
N ASN A 138 0.74 -2.76 -18.52
CA ASN A 138 1.00 -2.70 -19.96
C ASN A 138 -0.21 -2.17 -20.76
N LEU A 139 -1.43 -2.38 -20.27
CA LEU A 139 -2.64 -1.83 -20.90
C LEU A 139 -2.71 -0.30 -20.75
N LEU A 140 -2.28 0.22 -19.61
CA LEU A 140 -2.37 1.66 -19.29
C LEU A 140 -1.20 2.48 -19.85
N HIS A 141 -0.07 1.83 -20.17
CA HIS A 141 1.16 2.49 -20.61
C HIS A 141 1.57 2.15 -22.05
N LYS A 142 0.59 1.79 -22.87
CA LYS A 142 0.78 1.59 -24.32
C LYS A 142 0.85 2.89 -25.09
#